data_4cf8b0f43caa99cea734d2cabd2ac654
#
_entry.id   4cf8b0f43caa99cea734d2cabd2ac654
#
_cell.length_a   1.000
_cell.length_b   1.000
_cell.length_c   1.000
_cell.angle_alpha   90.00
_cell.angle_beta   90.00
_cell.angle_gamma   90.00
#
_symmetry.space_group_name_H-M   'P 1'
#
loop_
_entity.id
_entity.type
_entity.pdbx_description
1 polymer ?
#
loop_
_entity_poly.entity_id
_entity_poly.type
_entity_poly.pdbx_seq_one_letter_code
_entity_poly.pdbx_strand_id
1 'polypeptide(L)'
;MTVREALRAQRKAMKDRPLKENIAYLWDYYGMKAILLIIVAIALLSTVVSVVSRKDSGFCGAFFGVVPRQEAEQYLQDFAEAAGIDTGRYSLSVQVSPDIRLGSTVTEDAFQHMQRFSAMVASKTADTFAANQDLFLYYSYAGYTLDLRTVLPPEQLAALSPWLYYIDGEMLAFLESNDDPEFTLDQCPDPSKPEDMADPIPVAVSIQATTQAFQDNYPFVANDVIIGICVSSEHTDHARAFLQYALGLPLDAVQKAMP
;
A
#
# COMPACT_ATOMS: atom_id res chain seq x y z
N MET A 1 59.98 -18.48 -18.88
CA MET A 1 58.77 -18.96 -19.61
C MET A 1 57.71 -17.89 -19.44
N THR A 2 57.32 -17.21 -20.49
CA THR A 2 56.32 -16.15 -20.37
C THR A 2 54.90 -16.75 -20.37
N VAL A 3 53.94 -16.08 -19.75
CA VAL A 3 52.51 -16.55 -19.68
C VAL A 3 51.98 -16.88 -21.08
N ARG A 4 52.45 -16.15 -22.10
CA ARG A 4 52.08 -16.39 -23.53
C ARG A 4 52.65 -17.70 -24.08
N GLU A 5 53.86 -18.08 -23.69
CA GLU A 5 54.48 -19.35 -24.10
C GLU A 5 53.78 -20.56 -23.45
N ALA A 6 53.44 -20.43 -22.16
CA ALA A 6 52.66 -21.44 -21.43
C ALA A 6 51.26 -21.66 -22.07
N LEU A 7 50.56 -20.59 -22.45
CA LEU A 7 49.26 -20.65 -23.12
C LEU A 7 49.35 -21.28 -24.54
N ARG A 8 50.45 -20.99 -25.27
CA ARG A 8 50.64 -21.60 -26.59
C ARG A 8 51.00 -23.10 -26.49
N ALA A 9 51.83 -23.50 -25.52
CA ALA A 9 52.13 -24.90 -25.30
C ALA A 9 50.86 -25.70 -24.86
N GLN A 10 50.04 -25.10 -24.03
CA GLN A 10 48.77 -25.69 -23.56
C GLN A 10 47.75 -25.81 -24.70
N ARG A 11 47.64 -24.84 -25.58
CA ARG A 11 46.80 -24.95 -26.81
C ARG A 11 47.25 -26.00 -27.78
N LYS A 12 48.58 -26.23 -27.92
CA LYS A 12 49.14 -27.26 -28.79
C LYS A 12 48.88 -28.65 -28.23
N ALA A 13 49.04 -28.84 -26.90
CA ALA A 13 48.75 -30.10 -26.25
C ALA A 13 47.25 -30.50 -26.24
N MET A 14 46.35 -29.51 -26.30
CA MET A 14 44.92 -29.78 -26.41
C MET A 14 44.44 -30.11 -27.84
N LYS A 15 45.21 -29.77 -28.84
CA LYS A 15 44.79 -29.99 -30.26
C LYS A 15 44.91 -31.46 -30.68
N ASP A 16 45.75 -32.22 -30.05
CA ASP A 16 46.03 -33.63 -30.36
C ASP A 16 45.25 -34.64 -29.51
N ARG A 17 44.36 -34.16 -28.58
CA ARG A 17 43.56 -35.04 -27.73
C ARG A 17 42.11 -35.09 -28.23
N PRO A 18 41.43 -36.26 -28.06
CA PRO A 18 40.01 -36.36 -28.38
C PRO A 18 39.17 -35.38 -27.51
N LEU A 19 38.15 -34.79 -28.13
CA LEU A 19 37.29 -33.76 -27.51
C LEU A 19 36.80 -34.14 -26.11
N LYS A 20 36.53 -35.42 -25.87
CA LYS A 20 36.03 -35.95 -24.58
C LYS A 20 37.05 -35.83 -23.44
N GLU A 21 38.32 -36.06 -23.73
CA GLU A 21 39.41 -35.90 -22.76
C GLU A 21 39.74 -34.43 -22.48
N ASN A 22 39.60 -33.58 -23.46
CA ASN A 22 39.77 -32.13 -23.29
C ASN A 22 38.68 -31.54 -22.43
N ILE A 23 37.42 -31.99 -22.60
CA ILE A 23 36.30 -31.57 -21.76
C ILE A 23 36.49 -32.04 -20.29
N ALA A 24 36.91 -33.33 -20.11
CA ALA A 24 37.16 -33.84 -18.78
C ALA A 24 38.29 -33.07 -18.05
N TYR A 25 39.40 -32.80 -18.74
CA TYR A 25 40.52 -32.02 -18.19
C TYR A 25 40.10 -30.55 -17.84
N LEU A 26 39.33 -29.91 -18.71
CA LEU A 26 38.80 -28.59 -18.44
C LEU A 26 37.82 -28.58 -17.26
N TRP A 27 37.02 -29.64 -17.12
CA TRP A 27 36.09 -29.82 -16.02
C TRP A 27 36.80 -30.01 -14.69
N ASP A 28 37.84 -30.88 -14.64
CA ASP A 28 38.60 -31.13 -13.43
C ASP A 28 39.37 -29.89 -12.95
N TYR A 29 39.84 -29.06 -13.87
CA TYR A 29 40.65 -27.88 -13.53
C TYR A 29 39.84 -26.61 -13.32
N TYR A 30 38.79 -26.41 -14.12
CA TYR A 30 37.97 -25.20 -14.14
C TYR A 30 36.53 -25.42 -13.70
N GLY A 31 36.05 -26.65 -13.55
CA GLY A 31 34.65 -26.97 -13.28
C GLY A 31 34.12 -26.25 -12.05
N MET A 32 34.84 -26.26 -10.96
CA MET A 32 34.46 -25.53 -9.74
C MET A 32 34.39 -24.01 -9.95
N LYS A 33 35.34 -23.45 -10.73
CA LYS A 33 35.38 -22.01 -11.07
C LYS A 33 34.27 -21.63 -12.04
N ALA A 34 33.97 -22.52 -12.99
CA ALA A 34 32.88 -22.34 -13.95
C ALA A 34 31.52 -22.38 -13.26
N ILE A 35 31.31 -23.32 -12.34
CA ILE A 35 30.08 -23.38 -11.51
C ILE A 35 29.92 -22.11 -10.70
N LEU A 36 30.97 -21.66 -10.03
CA LEU A 36 30.93 -20.41 -9.25
C LEU A 36 30.57 -19.20 -10.13
N LEU A 37 31.18 -19.12 -11.31
CA LEU A 37 30.91 -18.03 -12.27
C LEU A 37 29.46 -18.05 -12.79
N ILE A 38 28.91 -19.24 -13.04
CA ILE A 38 27.51 -19.42 -13.41
C ILE A 38 26.58 -18.99 -12.28
N ILE A 39 26.88 -19.38 -11.02
CA ILE A 39 26.07 -18.97 -9.86
C ILE A 39 26.09 -17.45 -9.70
N VAL A 40 27.24 -16.81 -9.83
CA VAL A 40 27.38 -15.35 -9.78
C VAL A 40 26.60 -14.69 -10.93
N ALA A 41 26.69 -15.23 -12.14
CA ALA A 41 25.96 -14.71 -13.29
C ALA A 41 24.44 -14.82 -13.10
N ILE A 42 23.96 -15.96 -12.59
CA ILE A 42 22.51 -16.15 -12.28
C ILE A 42 22.08 -15.18 -11.19
N ALA A 43 22.87 -15.00 -10.12
CA ALA A 43 22.55 -14.05 -9.05
C ALA A 43 22.48 -12.61 -9.56
N LEU A 44 23.43 -12.19 -10.38
CA LEU A 44 23.43 -10.87 -11.01
C LEU A 44 22.23 -10.70 -11.95
N LEU A 45 21.94 -11.67 -12.79
CA LEU A 45 20.81 -11.63 -13.70
C LEU A 45 19.48 -11.57 -12.93
N SER A 46 19.33 -12.38 -11.88
CA SER A 46 18.17 -12.36 -11.00
C SER A 46 17.98 -11.00 -10.33
N THR A 47 19.07 -10.36 -9.87
CA THR A 47 19.02 -9.02 -9.28
C THR A 47 18.59 -7.98 -10.31
N VAL A 48 19.15 -8.02 -11.52
CA VAL A 48 18.78 -7.08 -12.60
C VAL A 48 17.32 -7.27 -12.99
N VAL A 49 16.87 -8.51 -13.17
CA VAL A 49 15.46 -8.79 -13.49
C VAL A 49 14.54 -8.32 -12.36
N SER A 50 14.90 -8.54 -11.11
CA SER A 50 14.13 -8.09 -9.95
C SER A 50 14.00 -6.57 -9.89
N VAL A 51 15.06 -5.83 -10.20
CA VAL A 51 15.05 -4.35 -10.20
C VAL A 51 14.25 -3.80 -11.39
N VAL A 52 14.43 -4.36 -12.58
CA VAL A 52 13.73 -3.92 -13.81
C VAL A 52 12.24 -4.27 -13.78
N SER A 53 11.88 -5.39 -13.13
CA SER A 53 10.48 -5.84 -13.02
C SER A 53 9.75 -5.23 -11.83
N ARG A 54 10.41 -4.37 -11.04
CA ARG A 54 9.79 -3.73 -9.88
C ARG A 54 8.80 -2.69 -10.38
N LYS A 55 7.51 -2.93 -10.10
CA LYS A 55 6.47 -1.93 -10.35
C LYS A 55 6.51 -0.87 -9.26
N ASP A 56 6.28 0.36 -9.63
CA ASP A 56 6.08 1.44 -8.66
C ASP A 56 4.78 1.18 -7.88
N SER A 57 4.72 1.60 -6.62
CA SER A 57 3.45 1.58 -5.88
C SER A 57 2.51 2.58 -6.53
N GLY A 58 1.35 2.16 -6.98
CA GLY A 58 0.33 3.05 -7.54
C GLY A 58 -0.85 3.26 -6.61
N PHE A 59 -1.12 2.29 -5.74
CA PHE A 59 -2.15 2.38 -4.71
C PHE A 59 -1.91 1.36 -3.60
N CYS A 60 -2.03 1.81 -2.37
CA CYS A 60 -1.97 0.94 -1.21
C CYS A 60 -3.06 1.31 -0.19
N GLY A 61 -4.06 0.44 -0.04
CA GLY A 61 -5.04 0.52 1.04
C GLY A 61 -4.52 -0.18 2.30
N ALA A 62 -4.82 0.37 3.48
CA ALA A 62 -4.55 -0.26 4.79
C ALA A 62 -5.89 -0.54 5.49
N PHE A 63 -6.32 -1.80 5.53
CA PHE A 63 -7.64 -2.18 6.04
C PHE A 63 -7.51 -3.00 7.31
N PHE A 64 -8.17 -2.53 8.37
CA PHE A 64 -8.21 -3.16 9.67
C PHE A 64 -9.52 -3.94 9.87
N GLY A 65 -9.41 -5.18 10.37
CA GLY A 65 -10.57 -6.02 10.64
C GLY A 65 -11.26 -6.58 9.40
N VAL A 66 -10.55 -6.71 8.29
CA VAL A 66 -11.07 -7.27 7.04
C VAL A 66 -10.51 -8.67 6.79
N VAL A 67 -11.32 -9.53 6.18
CA VAL A 67 -10.90 -10.85 5.67
C VAL A 67 -11.12 -10.87 4.15
N PRO A 68 -10.13 -10.45 3.34
CA PRO A 68 -10.31 -10.33 1.90
C PRO A 68 -10.63 -11.70 1.29
N ARG A 69 -11.51 -11.71 0.30
CA ARG A 69 -11.84 -12.90 -0.46
C ARG A 69 -10.81 -13.17 -1.55
N GLN A 70 -10.86 -14.34 -2.17
CA GLN A 70 -9.97 -14.70 -3.26
C GLN A 70 -10.11 -13.77 -4.47
N GLU A 71 -11.28 -13.21 -4.67
CA GLU A 71 -11.62 -12.30 -5.75
C GLU A 71 -11.20 -10.85 -5.50
N ALA A 72 -10.66 -10.54 -4.31
CA ALA A 72 -10.23 -9.18 -3.96
C ALA A 72 -9.10 -8.65 -4.86
N GLU A 73 -8.22 -9.52 -5.36
CA GLU A 73 -7.22 -9.13 -6.37
C GLU A 73 -7.87 -8.74 -7.70
N GLN A 74 -8.90 -9.48 -8.11
CA GLN A 74 -9.65 -9.14 -9.33
C GLN A 74 -10.38 -7.80 -9.17
N TYR A 75 -10.97 -7.54 -8.01
CA TYR A 75 -11.60 -6.25 -7.71
C TYR A 75 -10.62 -5.07 -7.86
N LEU A 76 -9.36 -5.23 -7.41
CA LEU A 76 -8.33 -4.19 -7.62
C LEU A 76 -7.92 -4.05 -9.09
N GLN A 77 -7.94 -5.12 -9.87
CA GLN A 77 -7.69 -5.06 -11.31
C GLN A 77 -8.83 -4.36 -12.05
N ASP A 78 -10.07 -4.69 -11.72
CA ASP A 78 -11.27 -4.04 -12.27
C ASP A 78 -11.29 -2.54 -11.93
N PHE A 79 -10.90 -2.19 -10.70
CA PHE A 79 -10.71 -0.80 -10.29
C PHE A 79 -9.63 -0.12 -11.16
N ALA A 80 -8.46 -0.76 -11.33
CA ALA A 80 -7.38 -0.18 -12.12
C ALA A 80 -7.80 0.08 -13.57
N GLU A 81 -8.56 -0.86 -14.17
CA GLU A 81 -9.10 -0.71 -15.51
C GLU A 81 -10.10 0.45 -15.59
N ALA A 82 -11.04 0.51 -14.63
CA ALA A 82 -12.05 1.57 -14.55
C ALA A 82 -11.43 2.96 -14.36
N ALA A 83 -10.37 3.06 -13.55
CA ALA A 83 -9.66 4.30 -13.26
C ALA A 83 -8.60 4.65 -14.33
N GLY A 84 -8.32 3.75 -15.30
CA GLY A 84 -7.29 3.95 -16.32
C GLY A 84 -5.85 3.87 -15.80
N ILE A 85 -5.62 3.15 -14.68
CA ILE A 85 -4.30 2.98 -14.08
C ILE A 85 -3.53 1.90 -14.85
N ASP A 86 -2.30 2.22 -15.28
CA ASP A 86 -1.42 1.27 -15.97
C ASP A 86 -0.84 0.22 -15.00
N THR A 87 -1.46 -0.94 -14.92
CA THR A 87 -1.01 -2.07 -14.08
C THR A 87 0.29 -2.71 -14.56
N GLY A 88 0.79 -2.37 -15.75
CA GLY A 88 2.13 -2.74 -16.21
C GLY A 88 3.21 -1.99 -15.45
N ARG A 89 2.96 -0.73 -15.13
CA ARG A 89 3.87 0.18 -14.41
C ARG A 89 3.60 0.19 -12.91
N TYR A 90 2.35 0.20 -12.50
CA TYR A 90 1.94 0.37 -11.10
C TYR A 90 1.42 -0.93 -10.49
N SER A 91 1.74 -1.14 -9.22
CA SER A 91 1.16 -2.18 -8.39
C SER A 91 0.07 -1.59 -7.48
N LEU A 92 -1.05 -2.30 -7.38
CA LEU A 92 -2.12 -1.97 -6.44
C LEU A 92 -2.18 -3.05 -5.37
N SER A 93 -2.36 -2.66 -4.12
CA SER A 93 -2.40 -3.61 -3.01
C SER A 93 -3.29 -3.13 -1.88
N VAL A 94 -3.78 -4.08 -1.08
CA VAL A 94 -4.42 -3.82 0.20
C VAL A 94 -3.66 -4.57 1.27
N GLN A 95 -3.15 -3.83 2.25
CA GLN A 95 -2.53 -4.38 3.45
C GLN A 95 -3.61 -4.64 4.50
N VAL A 96 -3.65 -5.86 5.02
CA VAL A 96 -4.67 -6.29 5.96
C VAL A 96 -4.08 -6.35 7.36
N SER A 97 -4.83 -5.86 8.33
CA SER A 97 -4.51 -5.91 9.75
C SER A 97 -5.72 -6.44 10.54
N PRO A 98 -5.54 -7.03 11.74
CA PRO A 98 -6.65 -7.45 12.59
C PRO A 98 -7.53 -6.26 13.02
N ASP A 99 -8.75 -6.53 13.48
CA ASP A 99 -9.60 -5.52 14.13
C ASP A 99 -8.98 -5.13 15.47
N ILE A 100 -8.66 -3.85 15.63
CA ILE A 100 -8.04 -3.30 16.84
C ILE A 100 -9.04 -2.38 17.51
N ARG A 101 -9.47 -2.73 18.73
CA ARG A 101 -10.37 -1.93 19.55
C ARG A 101 -9.56 -1.12 20.57
N LEU A 102 -9.68 0.20 20.51
CA LEU A 102 -9.12 1.08 21.53
C LEU A 102 -9.89 0.92 22.85
N GLY A 103 -9.21 1.15 23.98
CA GLY A 103 -9.82 0.98 25.32
C GLY A 103 -9.79 -0.44 25.87
N SER A 104 -9.50 -1.48 25.07
CA SER A 104 -9.12 -2.81 25.56
C SER A 104 -7.61 -2.87 25.82
N THR A 105 -7.13 -3.91 26.51
CA THR A 105 -5.68 -4.12 26.63
C THR A 105 -5.12 -4.36 25.22
N VAL A 106 -4.39 -3.38 24.69
CA VAL A 106 -3.74 -3.50 23.38
C VAL A 106 -2.67 -4.58 23.47
N THR A 107 -2.82 -5.64 22.66
CA THR A 107 -1.84 -6.70 22.60
C THR A 107 -0.57 -6.24 21.88
N GLU A 108 0.56 -6.92 22.12
CA GLU A 108 1.82 -6.67 21.41
C GLU A 108 1.64 -6.71 19.88
N ASP A 109 0.86 -7.68 19.39
CA ASP A 109 0.55 -7.83 17.98
C ASP A 109 -0.26 -6.64 17.43
N ALA A 110 -1.30 -6.20 18.14
CA ALA A 110 -2.07 -5.01 17.78
C ALA A 110 -1.20 -3.75 17.72
N PHE A 111 -0.30 -3.59 18.69
CA PHE A 111 0.64 -2.47 18.72
C PHE A 111 1.58 -2.47 17.51
N GLN A 112 2.11 -3.65 17.12
CA GLN A 112 2.93 -3.79 15.92
C GLN A 112 2.18 -3.40 14.63
N HIS A 113 0.90 -3.78 14.50
CA HIS A 113 0.07 -3.37 13.37
C HIS A 113 -0.18 -1.85 13.34
N MET A 114 -0.41 -1.24 14.50
CA MET A 114 -0.55 0.21 14.62
C MET A 114 0.74 0.94 14.23
N GLN A 115 1.91 0.48 14.72
CA GLN A 115 3.20 1.03 14.34
C GLN A 115 3.48 0.87 12.84
N ARG A 116 3.14 -0.29 12.26
CA ARG A 116 3.29 -0.53 10.82
C ARG A 116 2.48 0.48 10.01
N PHE A 117 1.22 0.71 10.39
CA PHE A 117 0.39 1.70 9.72
C PHE A 117 0.98 3.11 9.83
N SER A 118 1.41 3.53 11.04
CA SER A 118 2.08 4.82 11.23
C SER A 118 3.34 4.95 10.35
N ALA A 119 4.12 3.88 10.22
CA ALA A 119 5.28 3.86 9.32
C ALA A 119 4.88 3.98 7.84
N MET A 120 3.76 3.35 7.41
CA MET A 120 3.24 3.47 6.05
C MET A 120 2.79 4.91 5.75
N VAL A 121 2.13 5.59 6.70
CA VAL A 121 1.75 7.00 6.56
C VAL A 121 3.00 7.89 6.51
N ALA A 122 3.96 7.70 7.41
CA ALA A 122 5.20 8.47 7.43
C ALA A 122 6.06 8.27 6.16
N SER A 123 6.06 7.06 5.58
CA SER A 123 6.74 6.76 4.30
C SER A 123 5.89 7.09 3.07
N LYS A 124 4.70 7.67 3.26
CA LYS A 124 3.76 8.07 2.21
C LYS A 124 3.30 6.91 1.29
N THR A 125 3.31 5.69 1.82
CA THR A 125 2.92 4.49 1.08
C THR A 125 1.47 4.08 1.30
N ALA A 126 0.79 4.62 2.34
CA ALA A 126 -0.63 4.42 2.56
C ALA A 126 -1.44 5.50 1.84
N ASP A 127 -2.37 5.10 0.99
CA ASP A 127 -3.23 5.99 0.22
C ASP A 127 -4.63 6.10 0.83
N THR A 128 -5.23 4.97 1.21
CA THR A 128 -6.51 4.93 1.92
C THR A 128 -6.40 4.04 3.14
N PHE A 129 -7.20 4.31 4.17
CA PHE A 129 -7.35 3.32 5.20
C PHE A 129 -8.80 3.16 5.67
N ALA A 130 -9.12 1.95 6.14
CA ALA A 130 -10.42 1.61 6.68
C ALA A 130 -10.23 0.90 8.03
N ALA A 131 -10.98 1.30 9.03
CA ALA A 131 -10.93 0.74 10.37
C ALA A 131 -12.28 0.94 11.06
N ASN A 132 -12.48 0.27 12.22
CA ASN A 132 -13.58 0.65 13.10
C ASN A 132 -13.48 2.12 13.49
N GLN A 133 -14.61 2.73 13.83
CA GLN A 133 -14.72 4.17 14.06
C GLN A 133 -13.69 4.70 15.05
N ASP A 134 -13.47 4.03 16.17
CA ASP A 134 -12.55 4.51 17.21
C ASP A 134 -11.11 4.57 16.74
N LEU A 135 -10.62 3.49 16.12
CA LEU A 135 -9.26 3.45 15.59
C LEU A 135 -9.06 4.47 14.47
N PHE A 136 -10.07 4.62 13.61
CA PHE A 136 -10.03 5.61 12.53
C PHE A 136 -9.94 7.03 13.06
N LEU A 137 -10.81 7.39 14.02
CA LEU A 137 -10.82 8.73 14.63
C LEU A 137 -9.54 9.03 15.40
N TYR A 138 -8.99 8.04 16.10
CA TYR A 138 -7.69 8.17 16.75
C TYR A 138 -6.61 8.65 15.78
N TYR A 139 -6.52 8.02 14.61
CA TYR A 139 -5.57 8.44 13.59
C TYR A 139 -5.96 9.76 12.90
N SER A 140 -7.24 10.04 12.79
CA SER A 140 -7.71 11.31 12.21
C SER A 140 -7.30 12.50 13.08
N TYR A 141 -7.48 12.40 14.41
CA TYR A 141 -7.00 13.42 15.36
C TYR A 141 -5.47 13.44 15.53
N ALA A 142 -4.77 12.39 15.10
CA ALA A 142 -3.32 12.42 14.92
C ALA A 142 -2.87 13.05 13.58
N GLY A 143 -3.79 13.63 12.79
CA GLY A 143 -3.48 14.30 11.52
C GLY A 143 -3.21 13.38 10.34
N TYR A 144 -3.67 12.11 10.37
CA TYR A 144 -3.36 11.11 9.33
C TYR A 144 -4.36 11.10 8.18
N THR A 145 -5.49 11.79 8.29
CA THR A 145 -6.57 11.79 7.30
C THR A 145 -6.69 13.10 6.56
N LEU A 146 -7.14 13.00 5.31
CA LEU A 146 -7.35 14.12 4.44
C LEU A 146 -8.79 14.64 4.57
N ASP A 147 -8.95 15.97 4.50
CA ASP A 147 -10.27 16.59 4.36
C ASP A 147 -10.88 16.22 3.02
N LEU A 148 -11.99 15.49 3.02
CA LEU A 148 -12.65 15.01 1.81
C LEU A 148 -13.16 16.14 0.91
N ARG A 149 -13.35 17.37 1.44
CA ARG A 149 -13.71 18.57 0.64
C ARG A 149 -12.60 18.95 -0.33
N THR A 150 -11.37 18.54 -0.06
CA THR A 150 -10.22 18.86 -0.94
C THR A 150 -10.09 17.91 -2.12
N VAL A 151 -10.75 16.75 -2.08
CA VAL A 151 -10.60 15.70 -3.08
C VAL A 151 -11.89 15.27 -3.76
N LEU A 152 -13.05 15.40 -3.10
CA LEU A 152 -14.34 15.04 -3.68
C LEU A 152 -15.11 16.29 -4.14
N PRO A 153 -15.76 16.24 -5.30
CA PRO A 153 -16.66 17.31 -5.75
C PRO A 153 -17.80 17.54 -4.76
N PRO A 154 -18.27 18.81 -4.62
CA PRO A 154 -19.35 19.16 -3.68
C PRO A 154 -20.64 18.34 -3.85
N GLU A 155 -20.99 18.00 -5.09
CA GLU A 155 -22.16 17.18 -5.40
C GLU A 155 -22.02 15.73 -4.90
N GLN A 156 -20.82 15.15 -4.96
CA GLN A 156 -20.54 13.83 -4.41
C GLN A 156 -20.59 13.85 -2.89
N LEU A 157 -20.01 14.86 -2.26
CA LEU A 157 -20.08 15.04 -0.80
C LEU A 157 -21.52 15.22 -0.32
N ALA A 158 -22.34 16.00 -1.05
CA ALA A 158 -23.75 16.18 -0.72
C ALA A 158 -24.53 14.85 -0.81
N ALA A 159 -24.24 14.02 -1.80
CA ALA A 159 -24.84 12.69 -1.93
C ALA A 159 -24.43 11.72 -0.80
N LEU A 160 -23.22 11.89 -0.27
CA LEU A 160 -22.69 11.09 0.83
C LEU A 160 -23.06 11.63 2.22
N SER A 161 -23.70 12.80 2.33
CA SER A 161 -23.97 13.48 3.60
C SER A 161 -24.49 12.57 4.73
N PRO A 162 -25.39 11.58 4.51
CA PRO A 162 -25.87 10.72 5.59
C PRO A 162 -24.83 9.69 6.08
N TRP A 163 -23.72 9.55 5.36
CA TRP A 163 -22.70 8.52 5.60
C TRP A 163 -21.34 9.12 5.95
N LEU A 164 -21.23 10.46 5.98
CA LEU A 164 -19.99 11.15 6.32
C LEU A 164 -19.70 11.08 7.81
N TYR A 165 -18.41 10.96 8.13
CA TYR A 165 -17.87 11.08 9.47
C TYR A 165 -16.91 12.27 9.53
N TYR A 166 -16.99 13.01 10.62
CA TYR A 166 -16.32 14.29 10.79
C TYR A 166 -15.37 14.25 12.00
N ILE A 167 -14.37 15.12 11.96
CA ILE A 167 -13.60 15.55 13.11
C ILE A 167 -13.77 17.05 13.31
N ASP A 168 -13.55 17.52 14.53
CA ASP A 168 -13.56 18.96 14.83
C ASP A 168 -12.17 19.54 14.56
N GLY A 169 -12.07 20.49 13.61
CA GLY A 169 -10.83 21.15 13.23
C GLY A 169 -10.24 22.01 14.36
N GLU A 170 -11.05 22.60 15.24
CA GLU A 170 -10.52 23.30 16.42
C GLU A 170 -9.86 22.33 17.41
N MET A 171 -10.46 21.17 17.64
CA MET A 171 -9.86 20.12 18.46
C MET A 171 -8.58 19.58 17.83
N LEU A 172 -8.56 19.34 16.52
CA LEU A 172 -7.35 18.93 15.79
C LEU A 172 -6.22 19.95 15.95
N ALA A 173 -6.50 21.23 15.74
CA ALA A 173 -5.51 22.31 15.90
C ALA A 173 -5.02 22.43 17.37
N PHE A 174 -5.90 22.19 18.34
CA PHE A 174 -5.53 22.15 19.75
C PHE A 174 -4.53 21.02 20.02
N LEU A 175 -4.80 19.81 19.53
CA LEU A 175 -3.94 18.63 19.71
C LEU A 175 -2.59 18.79 18.99
N GLU A 176 -2.55 19.38 17.81
CA GLU A 176 -1.30 19.68 17.10
C GLU A 176 -0.40 20.69 17.86
N SER A 177 -1.01 21.61 18.62
CA SER A 177 -0.29 22.62 19.39
C SER A 177 0.05 22.20 20.81
N ASN A 178 -0.62 21.17 21.33
CA ASN A 178 -0.46 20.68 22.69
C ASN A 178 -0.32 19.15 22.64
N ASP A 179 0.86 18.66 23.01
CA ASP A 179 1.08 17.23 23.19
C ASP A 179 0.43 16.80 24.52
N ASP A 180 -0.88 16.53 24.47
CA ASP A 180 -1.65 16.13 25.65
C ASP A 180 -1.64 14.59 25.76
N PRO A 181 -0.84 14.03 26.70
CA PRO A 181 -0.77 12.59 26.89
C PRO A 181 -2.05 11.98 27.50
N GLU A 182 -2.96 12.81 28.02
CA GLU A 182 -4.24 12.38 28.62
C GLU A 182 -5.40 12.45 27.62
N PHE A 183 -5.14 12.86 26.36
CA PHE A 183 -6.18 12.91 25.34
C PHE A 183 -6.82 11.54 25.12
N THR A 184 -8.16 11.52 25.14
CA THR A 184 -8.97 10.35 24.81
C THR A 184 -10.09 10.75 23.85
N LEU A 185 -10.54 9.81 23.00
CA LEU A 185 -11.62 10.06 22.05
C LEU A 185 -12.97 10.45 22.72
N ASP A 186 -13.17 10.09 23.99
CA ASP A 186 -14.36 10.50 24.75
C ASP A 186 -14.48 12.01 24.93
N GLN A 187 -13.41 12.76 24.71
CA GLN A 187 -13.39 14.21 24.74
C GLN A 187 -13.82 14.85 23.41
N CYS A 188 -13.92 14.03 22.34
CA CYS A 188 -14.29 14.50 21.02
C CYS A 188 -15.80 14.52 20.82
N PRO A 189 -16.33 15.43 19.98
CA PRO A 189 -17.73 15.41 19.57
C PRO A 189 -18.08 14.10 18.83
N ASP A 190 -19.37 13.76 18.80
CA ASP A 190 -19.87 12.63 18.04
C ASP A 190 -19.56 12.84 16.53
N PRO A 191 -18.77 11.94 15.91
CA PRO A 191 -18.30 12.13 14.53
C PRO A 191 -19.41 12.09 13.47
N SER A 192 -20.63 11.66 13.84
CA SER A 192 -21.80 11.65 12.97
C SER A 192 -22.64 12.95 13.07
N LYS A 193 -22.27 13.87 13.98
CA LYS A 193 -23.02 15.10 14.28
C LYS A 193 -22.17 16.34 14.05
N PRO A 194 -22.01 16.76 12.79
CA PRO A 194 -21.23 17.96 12.48
C PRO A 194 -21.78 19.25 13.13
N GLU A 195 -23.06 19.27 13.50
CA GLU A 195 -23.69 20.40 14.21
C GLU A 195 -23.17 20.63 15.64
N ASP A 196 -22.58 19.61 16.25
CA ASP A 196 -21.99 19.70 17.59
C ASP A 196 -20.50 20.11 17.55
N MET A 197 -19.93 20.34 16.34
CA MET A 197 -18.53 20.69 16.12
C MET A 197 -18.39 22.18 15.80
N ALA A 198 -17.28 22.78 16.25
CA ALA A 198 -16.96 24.16 15.94
C ALA A 198 -16.46 24.35 14.49
N ASP A 199 -15.66 23.41 13.98
CA ASP A 199 -15.18 23.35 12.61
C ASP A 199 -15.27 21.90 12.06
N PRO A 200 -16.44 21.48 11.54
CA PRO A 200 -16.62 20.11 11.08
C PRO A 200 -15.85 19.83 9.78
N ILE A 201 -14.88 18.92 9.84
CA ILE A 201 -14.06 18.46 8.72
C ILE A 201 -14.48 17.02 8.36
N PRO A 202 -15.06 16.76 7.17
CA PRO A 202 -15.39 15.41 6.74
C PRO A 202 -14.11 14.65 6.36
N VAL A 203 -13.83 13.55 7.09
CA VAL A 203 -12.59 12.77 6.90
C VAL A 203 -12.83 11.34 6.42
N ALA A 204 -14.06 10.84 6.57
CA ALA A 204 -14.38 9.46 6.22
C ALA A 204 -15.83 9.27 5.76
N VAL A 205 -16.06 8.11 5.16
CA VAL A 205 -17.38 7.63 4.75
C VAL A 205 -17.63 6.26 5.39
N SER A 206 -18.87 6.01 5.85
CA SER A 206 -19.27 4.68 6.31
C SER A 206 -19.08 3.62 5.23
N ILE A 207 -18.57 2.46 5.63
CA ILE A 207 -18.47 1.29 4.75
C ILE A 207 -19.84 0.85 4.22
N GLN A 208 -20.92 1.17 4.93
CA GLN A 208 -22.28 0.84 4.52
C GLN A 208 -22.73 1.61 3.25
N ALA A 209 -22.08 2.71 2.94
CA ALA A 209 -22.31 3.47 1.70
C ALA A 209 -21.61 2.88 0.48
N THR A 210 -20.71 1.90 0.67
CA THR A 210 -19.97 1.28 -0.43
C THR A 210 -20.84 0.31 -1.23
N THR A 211 -20.38 0.01 -2.44
CA THR A 211 -21.05 -0.95 -3.32
C THR A 211 -21.06 -2.37 -2.72
N GLN A 212 -22.04 -3.16 -3.10
CA GLN A 212 -22.09 -4.56 -2.70
C GLN A 212 -20.82 -5.31 -3.14
N ALA A 213 -20.30 -5.01 -4.33
CA ALA A 213 -19.06 -5.60 -4.84
C ALA A 213 -17.87 -5.32 -3.91
N PHE A 214 -17.75 -4.11 -3.37
CA PHE A 214 -16.69 -3.81 -2.39
C PHE A 214 -16.89 -4.62 -1.10
N GLN A 215 -18.09 -4.63 -0.54
CA GLN A 215 -18.42 -5.36 0.70
C GLN A 215 -18.21 -6.87 0.55
N ASP A 216 -18.54 -7.44 -0.60
CA ASP A 216 -18.36 -8.86 -0.88
C ASP A 216 -16.88 -9.25 -0.97
N ASN A 217 -16.03 -8.37 -1.53
CA ASN A 217 -14.59 -8.62 -1.67
C ASN A 217 -13.80 -8.32 -0.40
N TYR A 218 -14.26 -7.34 0.37
CA TYR A 218 -13.65 -6.90 1.63
C TYR A 218 -14.65 -6.94 2.79
N PRO A 219 -15.10 -8.12 3.22
CA PRO A 219 -16.00 -8.24 4.37
C PRO A 219 -15.27 -7.86 5.66
N PHE A 220 -15.77 -6.84 6.33
CA PHE A 220 -15.25 -6.39 7.63
C PHE A 220 -15.92 -7.15 8.78
N VAL A 221 -15.16 -7.40 9.84
CA VAL A 221 -15.65 -8.05 11.07
C VAL A 221 -16.57 -7.10 11.85
N ALA A 222 -16.22 -5.81 11.86
CA ALA A 222 -16.95 -4.75 12.55
C ALA A 222 -18.03 -4.12 11.65
N ASN A 223 -19.12 -3.67 12.24
CA ASN A 223 -20.19 -2.98 11.52
C ASN A 223 -20.02 -1.45 11.47
N ASP A 224 -19.18 -0.91 12.33
CA ASP A 224 -18.88 0.50 12.52
C ASP A 224 -17.61 0.95 11.78
N VAL A 225 -17.33 0.31 10.65
CA VAL A 225 -16.14 0.62 9.84
C VAL A 225 -16.38 1.84 8.97
N ILE A 226 -15.39 2.71 8.95
CA ILE A 226 -15.32 3.87 8.09
C ILE A 226 -14.04 3.86 7.27
N ILE A 227 -14.07 4.47 6.09
CA ILE A 227 -12.97 4.53 5.13
C ILE A 227 -12.68 5.98 4.74
N GLY A 228 -11.39 6.31 4.62
CA GLY A 228 -10.94 7.64 4.20
C GLY A 228 -9.59 7.59 3.48
N ILE A 229 -9.09 8.78 3.13
CA ILE A 229 -7.84 8.98 2.40
C ILE A 229 -6.77 9.46 3.37
N CYS A 230 -5.54 8.92 3.25
CA CYS A 230 -4.40 9.35 4.06
C CYS A 230 -3.86 10.70 3.57
N VAL A 231 -3.56 11.60 4.51
CA VAL A 231 -3.05 12.95 4.22
C VAL A 231 -1.72 12.94 3.46
N SER A 232 -0.89 11.94 3.72
CA SER A 232 0.48 11.82 3.16
C SER A 232 0.54 11.06 1.84
N SER A 233 -0.60 10.63 1.27
CA SER A 233 -0.63 9.88 0.01
C SER A 233 0.10 10.64 -1.12
N GLU A 234 1.05 9.97 -1.76
CA GLU A 234 1.70 10.46 -3.00
C GLU A 234 0.82 10.21 -4.25
N HIS A 235 -0.23 9.39 -4.10
CA HIS A 235 -1.15 8.99 -5.17
C HIS A 235 -2.60 9.41 -4.83
N THR A 236 -2.78 10.65 -4.36
CA THR A 236 -4.10 11.17 -3.94
C THR A 236 -5.18 11.01 -5.02
N ASP A 237 -4.82 11.12 -6.31
CA ASP A 237 -5.76 10.90 -7.42
C ASP A 237 -6.20 9.43 -7.52
N HIS A 238 -5.30 8.48 -7.28
CA HIS A 238 -5.64 7.05 -7.24
C HIS A 238 -6.47 6.72 -5.98
N ALA A 239 -6.11 7.31 -4.84
CA ALA A 239 -6.87 7.16 -3.59
C ALA A 239 -8.30 7.69 -3.72
N ARG A 240 -8.47 8.87 -4.34
CA ARG A 240 -9.77 9.44 -4.66
C ARG A 240 -10.56 8.52 -5.60
N ALA A 241 -9.96 8.10 -6.69
CA ALA A 241 -10.59 7.19 -7.66
C ALA A 241 -11.01 5.87 -7.01
N PHE A 242 -10.17 5.33 -6.11
CA PHE A 242 -10.53 4.12 -5.36
C PHE A 242 -11.73 4.34 -4.44
N LEU A 243 -11.74 5.45 -3.70
CA LEU A 243 -12.88 5.78 -2.84
C LEU A 243 -14.16 5.97 -3.66
N GLN A 244 -14.10 6.68 -4.80
CA GLN A 244 -15.23 6.83 -5.72
C GLN A 244 -15.70 5.48 -6.27
N TYR A 245 -14.78 4.60 -6.67
CA TYR A 245 -15.10 3.26 -7.17
C TYR A 245 -15.77 2.39 -6.10
N ALA A 246 -15.22 2.38 -4.88
CA ALA A 246 -15.78 1.67 -3.76
C ALA A 246 -17.21 2.15 -3.41
N LEU A 247 -17.47 3.44 -3.56
CA LEU A 247 -18.78 4.08 -3.30
C LEU A 247 -19.75 4.02 -4.49
N GLY A 248 -19.32 3.53 -5.65
CA GLY A 248 -20.14 3.53 -6.87
C GLY A 248 -20.41 4.93 -7.44
N LEU A 249 -19.55 5.89 -7.13
CA LEU A 249 -19.63 7.24 -7.65
C LEU A 249 -18.98 7.35 -9.04
N PRO A 250 -19.35 8.37 -9.84
CA PRO A 250 -18.64 8.66 -11.07
C PRO A 250 -17.16 8.89 -10.81
N LEU A 251 -16.30 8.18 -11.57
CA LEU A 251 -14.85 8.36 -11.50
C LEU A 251 -14.44 9.60 -12.24
N ASP A 252 -13.69 10.47 -11.57
CA ASP A 252 -12.94 11.51 -12.26
C ASP A 252 -11.78 10.84 -13.02
N ALA A 253 -11.54 11.27 -14.26
CA ALA A 253 -10.43 10.75 -15.03
C ALA A 253 -9.12 11.01 -14.26
N VAL A 254 -8.42 9.95 -13.89
CA VAL A 254 -7.09 10.05 -13.30
C VAL A 254 -6.22 10.75 -14.35
N GLN A 255 -5.72 11.95 -14.04
CA GLN A 255 -4.83 12.67 -14.95
C GLN A 255 -3.61 11.76 -15.18
N LYS A 256 -3.44 11.32 -16.44
CA LYS A 256 -2.20 10.65 -16.84
C LYS A 256 -1.06 11.58 -16.44
N ALA A 257 -0.29 11.20 -15.43
CA ALA A 257 0.97 11.88 -15.14
C ALA A 257 1.76 11.91 -16.45
N MET A 258 1.89 13.10 -17.03
CA MET A 258 2.76 13.28 -18.19
C MET A 258 4.17 12.90 -17.78
N PRO A 259 4.92 12.21 -18.64
CA PRO A 259 6.27 11.73 -18.37
C PRO A 259 7.25 12.84 -18.10
#